data_c6c3d6e14bdcd76c5abd71c41d590614
#
_entry.id   c6c3d6e14bdcd76c5abd71c41d590614
#
_cell.length_a   1.000
_cell.length_b   1.000
_cell.length_c   1.000
_cell.angle_alpha   90.00
_cell.angle_beta   90.00
_cell.angle_gamma   90.00
#
_symmetry.space_group_name_H-M   'P 1'
#
loop_
_entity.id
_entity.type
_entity.pdbx_description
1 polymer ?
#
loop_
_entity_poly.entity_id
_entity_poly.type
_entity_poly.pdbx_seq_one_letter_code
_entity_poly.pdbx_strand_id
1 'polypeptide(L)'
;YSDIITTVSPSYAEEIQTAYYGERLDGLLRARKHEVFGVLNGIDMADYNPATDARIPAEYTADDLSGKAKCKAELQEKLGLTVDPNVPIIGMVGRLSSQKGLDLVDYIIGDLMSENVQLVVLGMGESRYVNLFSWAEGEFKGKVAARFAMDHALAHQIYAGCDMFLMPSQFEPCGLSQLIALRYGTVPIVRETGGLRDTVLSYNEYTGDGNGFTFFNYNANDMLNVINRAIDYYENHKDVWHTLQQRGMTGDYSWTNSSKKYMELYEGLVSGRFDHDSASNQEKTSSDDDAEANPVVVPYPYEKEEPEAPVKPKRVRRTKEQIAADKAAKEAEKAAKEAAKAAEAPVKPARKRRTKAEIEAEKAAKAAAAEVTAEAPVKPARKRRTKAEIEADKAAKEAAKAEKPARKPRAKKAETQE
;
A
#
# COMPACT_ATOMS: atom_id res chain seq x y z
N TYR A 1 22.67 25.84 -6.79
CA TYR A 1 22.92 26.30 -8.17
C TYR A 1 21.73 26.06 -9.12
N SER A 2 20.53 25.81 -8.59
CA SER A 2 19.30 25.75 -9.38
C SER A 2 18.43 26.95 -9.00
N ASP A 3 17.76 27.55 -9.96
CA ASP A 3 16.90 28.72 -9.73
C ASP A 3 15.60 28.31 -9.04
N ILE A 4 15.03 27.18 -9.43
CA ILE A 4 13.86 26.58 -8.78
C ILE A 4 14.07 25.10 -8.48
N ILE A 5 13.26 24.57 -7.57
CA ILE A 5 13.18 23.15 -7.21
C ILE A 5 11.76 22.67 -7.47
N THR A 6 11.59 21.58 -8.20
CA THR A 6 10.27 20.99 -8.43
C THR A 6 10.10 19.66 -7.75
N THR A 7 8.90 19.38 -7.26
CA THR A 7 8.46 18.08 -6.79
C THR A 7 7.08 17.74 -7.36
N VAL A 8 6.54 16.58 -7.03
CA VAL A 8 5.42 15.97 -7.75
C VAL A 8 4.04 16.19 -7.12
N SER A 9 3.92 17.09 -6.14
CA SER A 9 2.63 17.59 -5.68
C SER A 9 2.80 18.85 -4.81
N PRO A 10 1.82 19.77 -4.76
CA PRO A 10 1.84 20.93 -3.88
C PRO A 10 1.93 20.55 -2.41
N SER A 11 1.08 19.66 -1.93
CA SER A 11 1.12 19.20 -0.54
C SER A 11 2.44 18.51 -0.18
N TYR A 12 3.02 17.73 -1.09
CA TYR A 12 4.33 17.12 -0.86
C TYR A 12 5.46 18.15 -0.82
N ALA A 13 5.36 19.23 -1.62
CA ALA A 13 6.30 20.34 -1.55
C ALA A 13 6.31 20.99 -0.16
N GLU A 14 5.17 21.08 0.51
CA GLU A 14 5.07 21.54 1.89
C GLU A 14 5.60 20.50 2.89
N GLU A 15 5.21 19.23 2.73
CA GLU A 15 5.61 18.13 3.61
C GLU A 15 7.13 17.96 3.70
N ILE A 16 7.85 18.00 2.57
CA ILE A 16 9.32 17.83 2.54
C ILE A 16 10.10 18.99 3.18
N GLN A 17 9.45 20.09 3.48
CA GLN A 17 10.01 21.19 4.27
C GLN A 17 9.92 20.94 5.79
N THR A 18 9.28 19.84 6.22
CA THR A 18 9.21 19.45 7.63
C THR A 18 10.31 18.47 8.00
N ALA A 19 10.69 18.42 9.28
CA ALA A 19 11.73 17.50 9.76
C ALA A 19 11.34 16.03 9.61
N TYR A 20 10.04 15.71 9.54
CA TYR A 20 9.55 14.35 9.41
C TYR A 20 9.68 13.80 7.98
N TYR A 21 9.33 14.62 6.96
CA TYR A 21 9.34 14.20 5.56
C TYR A 21 10.57 14.67 4.78
N GLY A 22 11.32 15.62 5.31
CA GLY A 22 12.42 16.28 4.59
C GLY A 22 13.73 15.50 4.51
N GLU A 23 13.84 14.33 5.15
CA GLU A 23 15.02 13.43 5.06
C GLU A 23 16.35 14.17 5.24
N ARG A 24 16.40 15.13 6.19
CA ARG A 24 17.53 16.04 6.50
C ARG A 24 17.76 17.16 5.47
N LEU A 25 16.92 17.28 4.47
CA LEU A 25 16.94 18.41 3.52
C LEU A 25 15.93 19.49 3.89
N ASP A 26 15.10 19.26 4.91
CA ASP A 26 14.05 20.17 5.36
C ASP A 26 14.56 21.59 5.63
N GLY A 27 15.74 21.75 6.23
CA GLY A 27 16.34 23.05 6.45
C GLY A 27 16.69 23.81 5.17
N LEU A 28 17.24 23.11 4.19
CA LEU A 28 17.54 23.66 2.86
C LEU A 28 16.25 24.03 2.13
N LEU A 29 15.26 23.13 2.12
CA LEU A 29 13.99 23.35 1.42
C LEU A 29 13.21 24.50 2.05
N ARG A 30 13.19 24.63 3.39
CA ARG A 30 12.58 25.79 4.07
C ARG A 30 13.30 27.11 3.73
N ALA A 31 14.61 27.08 3.66
CA ALA A 31 15.37 28.30 3.27
C ALA A 31 15.04 28.77 1.84
N ARG A 32 14.67 27.83 0.98
CA ARG A 32 14.29 28.05 -0.43
C ARG A 32 12.79 27.87 -0.70
N LYS A 33 11.93 28.02 0.29
CA LYS A 33 10.49 27.70 0.20
C LYS A 33 9.76 28.37 -0.96
N HIS A 34 10.19 29.57 -1.37
CA HIS A 34 9.60 30.34 -2.49
C HIS A 34 10.05 29.84 -3.87
N GLU A 35 11.03 28.94 -3.90
CA GLU A 35 11.57 28.33 -5.12
C GLU A 35 11.20 26.84 -5.21
N VAL A 36 10.45 26.29 -4.24
CA VAL A 36 9.98 24.89 -4.24
C VAL A 36 8.55 24.84 -4.76
N PHE A 37 8.37 24.19 -5.90
CA PHE A 37 7.07 24.07 -6.55
C PHE A 37 6.64 22.63 -6.67
N GLY A 38 5.38 22.36 -6.34
CA GLY A 38 4.73 21.06 -6.53
C GLY A 38 3.93 21.02 -7.84
N VAL A 39 4.23 20.08 -8.73
CA VAL A 39 3.48 19.85 -9.96
C VAL A 39 3.01 18.40 -10.01
N LEU A 40 1.70 18.17 -9.96
CA LEU A 40 1.14 16.83 -10.04
C LEU A 40 1.48 16.15 -11.35
N ASN A 41 1.81 14.87 -11.29
CA ASN A 41 1.93 14.05 -12.50
C ASN A 41 0.55 13.75 -13.09
N GLY A 42 0.52 13.58 -14.40
CA GLY A 42 -0.64 13.02 -15.10
C GLY A 42 -0.54 11.50 -15.26
N ILE A 43 -1.60 10.91 -15.81
CA ILE A 43 -1.63 9.53 -16.31
C ILE A 43 -1.82 9.53 -17.83
N ASP A 44 -1.49 8.42 -18.47
CA ASP A 44 -1.84 8.20 -19.87
C ASP A 44 -3.34 7.92 -19.99
N MET A 45 -4.11 8.93 -20.38
CA MET A 45 -5.57 8.85 -20.50
C MET A 45 -6.03 7.95 -21.65
N ALA A 46 -5.15 7.58 -22.58
CA ALA A 46 -5.46 6.64 -23.65
C ALA A 46 -5.25 5.19 -23.19
N ASP A 47 -4.15 4.92 -22.46
CA ASP A 47 -3.86 3.59 -21.90
C ASP A 47 -4.82 3.24 -20.75
N TYR A 48 -5.11 4.20 -19.88
CA TYR A 48 -6.06 4.04 -18.76
C TYR A 48 -7.45 4.58 -19.14
N ASN A 49 -8.12 3.87 -20.06
CA ASN A 49 -9.45 4.26 -20.53
C ASN A 49 -10.41 3.07 -20.55
N PRO A 50 -11.37 2.97 -19.61
CA PRO A 50 -12.29 1.83 -19.55
C PRO A 50 -13.19 1.67 -20.77
N ALA A 51 -13.32 2.70 -21.61
CA ALA A 51 -14.10 2.61 -22.86
C ALA A 51 -13.34 1.93 -24.01
N THR A 52 -12.02 1.68 -23.87
CA THR A 52 -11.19 1.13 -24.96
C THR A 52 -10.10 0.20 -24.46
N ASP A 53 -10.10 -0.16 -23.16
CA ASP A 53 -9.08 -1.02 -22.57
C ASP A 53 -9.33 -2.51 -22.86
N ALA A 54 -8.58 -3.06 -23.78
CA ALA A 54 -8.68 -4.48 -24.15
C ALA A 54 -8.26 -5.48 -23.03
N ARG A 55 -7.71 -5.00 -21.91
CA ARG A 55 -7.28 -5.84 -20.77
C ARG A 55 -8.42 -6.13 -19.80
N ILE A 56 -9.53 -5.38 -19.89
CA ILE A 56 -10.70 -5.58 -19.03
C ILE A 56 -11.77 -6.40 -19.75
N PRO A 57 -12.61 -7.16 -19.01
CA PRO A 57 -13.60 -8.06 -19.61
C PRO A 57 -14.71 -7.36 -20.39
N ALA A 58 -15.05 -6.14 -20.02
CA ALA A 58 -16.09 -5.35 -20.69
C ALA A 58 -15.75 -3.87 -20.63
N GLU A 59 -15.93 -3.19 -21.75
CA GLU A 59 -15.80 -1.73 -21.85
C GLU A 59 -17.00 -1.03 -21.18
N TYR A 60 -16.75 0.18 -20.65
CA TYR A 60 -17.77 1.03 -20.03
C TYR A 60 -17.35 2.50 -20.01
N THR A 61 -18.33 3.38 -19.79
CA THR A 61 -18.13 4.83 -19.71
C THR A 61 -18.73 5.38 -18.42
N ALA A 62 -18.53 6.69 -18.17
CA ALA A 62 -19.14 7.37 -17.04
C ALA A 62 -20.68 7.42 -17.10
N ASP A 63 -21.24 7.35 -18.33
CA ASP A 63 -22.68 7.40 -18.57
C ASP A 63 -23.31 5.99 -18.53
N ASP A 64 -22.52 4.93 -18.75
CA ASP A 64 -22.97 3.53 -18.70
C ASP A 64 -21.94 2.67 -17.98
N LEU A 65 -22.21 2.35 -16.73
CA LEU A 65 -21.40 1.50 -15.87
C LEU A 65 -21.76 0.01 -15.94
N SER A 66 -22.59 -0.43 -16.88
CA SER A 66 -23.01 -1.85 -17.00
C SER A 66 -21.82 -2.78 -17.25
N GLY A 67 -20.80 -2.32 -17.99
CA GLY A 67 -19.55 -3.04 -18.20
C GLY A 67 -18.72 -3.20 -16.91
N LYS A 68 -18.74 -2.20 -16.00
CA LYS A 68 -18.06 -2.28 -14.72
C LYS A 68 -18.62 -3.41 -13.84
N ALA A 69 -19.92 -3.62 -13.86
CA ALA A 69 -20.54 -4.74 -13.13
C ALA A 69 -20.07 -6.11 -13.66
N LYS A 70 -19.87 -6.24 -15.00
CA LYS A 70 -19.29 -7.45 -15.59
C LYS A 70 -17.83 -7.62 -15.19
N CYS A 71 -17.04 -6.54 -15.20
CA CYS A 71 -15.65 -6.57 -14.74
C CYS A 71 -15.54 -7.03 -13.28
N LYS A 72 -16.47 -6.59 -12.41
CA LYS A 72 -16.55 -7.03 -11.01
C LYS A 72 -16.80 -8.52 -10.89
N ALA A 73 -17.82 -9.03 -11.56
CA ALA A 73 -18.19 -10.46 -11.49
C ALA A 73 -17.04 -11.35 -11.97
N GLU A 74 -16.40 -10.98 -13.09
CA GLU A 74 -15.27 -11.76 -13.63
C GLU A 74 -14.01 -11.66 -12.74
N LEU A 75 -13.77 -10.51 -12.11
CA LEU A 75 -12.69 -10.37 -11.13
C LEU A 75 -12.93 -11.30 -9.93
N GLN A 76 -14.14 -11.35 -9.41
CA GLN A 76 -14.53 -12.25 -8.31
C GLN A 76 -14.28 -13.72 -8.70
N GLU A 77 -14.77 -14.14 -9.84
CA GLU A 77 -14.62 -15.51 -10.35
C GLU A 77 -13.14 -15.86 -10.56
N LYS A 78 -12.40 -15.01 -11.28
CA LYS A 78 -10.99 -15.20 -11.61
C LYS A 78 -10.10 -15.34 -10.38
N LEU A 79 -10.41 -14.59 -9.31
CA LEU A 79 -9.62 -14.58 -8.08
C LEU A 79 -10.10 -15.58 -7.04
N GLY A 80 -11.23 -16.27 -7.27
CA GLY A 80 -11.81 -17.24 -6.33
C GLY A 80 -12.55 -16.58 -5.17
N LEU A 81 -13.01 -15.34 -5.34
CA LEU A 81 -13.90 -14.67 -4.39
C LEU A 81 -15.35 -15.19 -4.56
N THR A 82 -16.17 -14.98 -3.53
CA THR A 82 -17.61 -15.23 -3.66
C THR A 82 -18.20 -14.24 -4.66
N VAL A 83 -18.84 -14.75 -5.71
CA VAL A 83 -19.46 -13.89 -6.74
C VAL A 83 -20.76 -13.32 -6.19
N ASP A 84 -20.76 -12.03 -5.85
CA ASP A 84 -21.91 -11.28 -5.37
C ASP A 84 -21.80 -9.83 -5.84
N PRO A 85 -22.74 -9.32 -6.65
CA PRO A 85 -22.71 -7.96 -7.14
C PRO A 85 -22.90 -6.91 -6.04
N ASN A 86 -23.49 -7.29 -4.89
CA ASN A 86 -23.84 -6.36 -3.81
C ASN A 86 -22.70 -6.19 -2.80
N VAL A 87 -21.78 -7.14 -2.71
CA VAL A 87 -20.64 -7.06 -1.80
C VAL A 87 -19.56 -6.13 -2.39
N PRO A 88 -19.17 -5.03 -1.75
CA PRO A 88 -18.14 -4.15 -2.27
C PRO A 88 -16.76 -4.81 -2.26
N ILE A 89 -15.96 -4.53 -3.28
CA ILE A 89 -14.57 -4.98 -3.38
C ILE A 89 -13.64 -3.80 -3.14
N ILE A 90 -12.75 -3.93 -2.17
CA ILE A 90 -11.62 -3.00 -1.93
C ILE A 90 -10.40 -3.53 -2.68
N GLY A 91 -9.85 -2.73 -3.60
CA GLY A 91 -8.62 -3.04 -4.32
C GLY A 91 -7.40 -2.35 -3.71
N MET A 92 -6.27 -3.03 -3.72
CA MET A 92 -4.95 -2.46 -3.41
C MET A 92 -3.95 -2.95 -4.47
N VAL A 93 -3.30 -2.03 -5.18
CA VAL A 93 -2.28 -2.34 -6.20
C VAL A 93 -1.02 -1.55 -5.92
N GLY A 94 0.11 -2.22 -5.73
CA GLY A 94 1.36 -1.53 -5.53
C GLY A 94 2.41 -2.33 -4.78
N ARG A 95 3.52 -1.67 -4.46
CA ARG A 95 4.59 -2.29 -3.69
C ARG A 95 4.14 -2.60 -2.25
N LEU A 96 4.33 -3.83 -1.81
CA LEU A 96 4.01 -4.25 -0.45
C LEU A 96 5.12 -3.81 0.50
N SER A 97 5.00 -2.60 1.04
CA SER A 97 5.97 -1.99 1.95
C SER A 97 5.30 -1.21 3.07
N SER A 98 6.04 -0.97 4.15
CA SER A 98 5.57 -0.17 5.30
C SER A 98 5.14 1.24 4.88
N GLN A 99 5.82 1.84 3.90
CA GLN A 99 5.45 3.15 3.32
C GLN A 99 3.99 3.19 2.84
N LYS A 100 3.46 2.07 2.35
CA LYS A 100 2.08 1.98 1.82
C LYS A 100 1.02 1.80 2.90
N GLY A 101 1.39 1.89 4.19
CA GLY A 101 0.47 1.81 5.32
C GLY A 101 -0.14 0.43 5.54
N LEU A 102 0.57 -0.62 5.10
CA LEU A 102 0.09 -1.99 5.23
C LEU A 102 0.11 -2.51 6.68
N ASP A 103 0.84 -1.84 7.57
CA ASP A 103 0.77 -2.06 9.02
C ASP A 103 -0.58 -1.62 9.61
N LEU A 104 -1.22 -0.58 9.07
CA LEU A 104 -2.58 -0.21 9.45
C LEU A 104 -3.58 -1.29 8.99
N VAL A 105 -3.39 -1.83 7.78
CA VAL A 105 -4.22 -2.94 7.27
C VAL A 105 -4.02 -4.21 8.10
N ASP A 106 -2.76 -4.54 8.45
CA ASP A 106 -2.42 -5.68 9.33
C ASP A 106 -3.18 -5.60 10.67
N TYR A 107 -3.28 -4.39 11.24
CA TYR A 107 -3.97 -4.17 12.51
C TYR A 107 -5.48 -4.40 12.44
N ILE A 108 -6.15 -3.99 11.34
CA ILE A 108 -7.61 -4.03 11.23
C ILE A 108 -8.15 -5.19 10.39
N ILE A 109 -7.32 -6.05 9.81
CA ILE A 109 -7.77 -7.02 8.81
C ILE A 109 -8.87 -7.95 9.32
N GLY A 110 -8.81 -8.33 10.59
CA GLY A 110 -9.86 -9.13 11.25
C GLY A 110 -11.18 -8.39 11.34
N ASP A 111 -11.15 -7.14 11.79
CA ASP A 111 -12.34 -6.30 11.94
C ASP A 111 -12.93 -5.98 10.54
N LEU A 112 -12.07 -5.65 9.58
CA LEU A 112 -12.49 -5.39 8.20
C LEU A 112 -13.17 -6.61 7.56
N MET A 113 -12.65 -7.80 7.77
CA MET A 113 -13.23 -9.03 7.23
C MET A 113 -14.47 -9.51 8.01
N SER A 114 -14.81 -8.91 9.16
CA SER A 114 -16.10 -9.10 9.82
C SER A 114 -17.24 -8.37 9.09
N GLU A 115 -16.90 -7.29 8.35
CA GLU A 115 -17.85 -6.55 7.52
C GLU A 115 -18.20 -7.32 6.23
N ASN A 116 -19.27 -6.87 5.54
CA ASN A 116 -19.68 -7.44 4.26
C ASN A 116 -18.85 -6.84 3.12
N VAL A 117 -17.59 -7.22 3.02
CA VAL A 117 -16.64 -6.67 2.05
C VAL A 117 -15.65 -7.72 1.56
N GLN A 118 -15.11 -7.52 0.37
CA GLN A 118 -14.02 -8.31 -0.20
C GLN A 118 -12.77 -7.45 -0.36
N LEU A 119 -11.59 -8.08 -0.25
CA LEU A 119 -10.29 -7.42 -0.40
C LEU A 119 -9.46 -8.11 -1.49
N VAL A 120 -8.97 -7.32 -2.45
CA VAL A 120 -8.09 -7.78 -3.52
C VAL A 120 -6.76 -7.04 -3.41
N VAL A 121 -5.65 -7.78 -3.31
CA VAL A 121 -4.31 -7.22 -3.20
C VAL A 121 -3.43 -7.73 -4.33
N LEU A 122 -2.81 -6.81 -5.07
CA LEU A 122 -1.82 -7.11 -6.10
C LEU A 122 -0.53 -6.35 -5.83
N GLY A 123 0.57 -7.07 -5.68
CA GLY A 123 1.89 -6.44 -5.54
C GLY A 123 2.97 -7.36 -5.07
N MET A 124 4.18 -6.84 -5.03
CA MET A 124 5.37 -7.51 -4.50
C MET A 124 6.06 -6.62 -3.48
N GLY A 125 6.77 -7.19 -2.52
CA GLY A 125 7.52 -6.41 -1.54
C GLY A 125 8.01 -7.19 -0.35
N GLU A 126 7.88 -6.62 0.83
CA GLU A 126 8.38 -7.17 2.08
C GLU A 126 7.68 -8.48 2.45
N SER A 127 8.47 -9.48 2.83
CA SER A 127 7.97 -10.82 3.20
C SER A 127 6.90 -10.78 4.32
N ARG A 128 6.98 -9.80 5.21
CA ARG A 128 5.98 -9.58 6.26
C ARG A 128 4.57 -9.43 5.67
N TYR A 129 4.42 -8.58 4.67
CA TYR A 129 3.12 -8.30 4.06
C TYR A 129 2.69 -9.39 3.07
N VAL A 130 3.64 -10.04 2.39
CA VAL A 130 3.35 -11.25 1.62
C VAL A 130 2.77 -12.33 2.52
N ASN A 131 3.35 -12.55 3.70
CA ASN A 131 2.85 -13.55 4.66
C ASN A 131 1.49 -13.14 5.25
N LEU A 132 1.29 -11.85 5.57
CA LEU A 132 0.01 -11.32 6.04
C LEU A 132 -1.13 -11.64 5.06
N PHE A 133 -0.97 -11.25 3.80
CA PHE A 133 -2.04 -11.43 2.82
C PHE A 133 -2.19 -12.89 2.38
N SER A 134 -1.12 -13.70 2.41
CA SER A 134 -1.23 -15.16 2.20
C SER A 134 -2.03 -15.83 3.31
N TRP A 135 -1.81 -15.41 4.56
CA TRP A 135 -2.59 -15.89 5.71
C TRP A 135 -4.05 -15.44 5.58
N ALA A 136 -4.28 -14.16 5.28
CA ALA A 136 -5.63 -13.61 5.15
C ALA A 136 -6.45 -14.29 4.04
N GLU A 137 -5.84 -14.60 2.89
CA GLU A 137 -6.49 -15.37 1.82
C GLU A 137 -6.87 -16.79 2.27
N GLY A 138 -6.03 -17.42 3.09
CA GLY A 138 -6.31 -18.75 3.65
C GLY A 138 -7.40 -18.74 4.72
N GLU A 139 -7.43 -17.71 5.58
CA GLU A 139 -8.39 -17.57 6.70
C GLU A 139 -9.77 -17.09 6.19
N PHE A 140 -9.79 -16.07 5.35
CA PHE A 140 -11.01 -15.43 4.86
C PHE A 140 -11.34 -15.87 3.43
N LYS A 141 -11.49 -17.17 3.22
CA LYS A 141 -11.80 -17.77 1.91
C LYS A 141 -13.05 -17.16 1.28
N GLY A 142 -12.94 -16.79 0.00
CA GLY A 142 -14.00 -16.13 -0.74
C GLY A 142 -14.18 -14.65 -0.45
N LYS A 143 -13.45 -14.09 0.54
CA LYS A 143 -13.44 -12.66 0.88
C LYS A 143 -12.12 -11.97 0.54
N VAL A 144 -10.98 -12.67 0.66
CA VAL A 144 -9.66 -12.09 0.38
C VAL A 144 -8.99 -12.83 -0.76
N ALA A 145 -8.39 -12.08 -1.67
CA ALA A 145 -7.53 -12.61 -2.73
C ALA A 145 -6.25 -11.79 -2.84
N ALA A 146 -5.09 -12.46 -2.83
CA ALA A 146 -3.80 -11.80 -2.93
C ALA A 146 -2.96 -12.40 -4.06
N ARG A 147 -2.35 -11.53 -4.87
CA ARG A 147 -1.44 -11.93 -5.96
C ARG A 147 -0.11 -11.22 -5.84
N PHE A 148 0.96 -12.00 -5.70
CA PHE A 148 2.31 -11.48 -5.45
C PHE A 148 3.12 -11.46 -6.74
N ALA A 149 2.70 -10.58 -7.65
CA ALA A 149 3.28 -10.44 -8.98
C ALA A 149 3.27 -8.97 -9.44
N MET A 150 4.07 -8.67 -10.46
CA MET A 150 3.90 -7.48 -11.30
C MET A 150 3.08 -7.90 -12.52
N ASP A 151 1.77 -7.75 -12.44
CA ASP A 151 0.81 -8.13 -13.49
C ASP A 151 -0.01 -6.89 -13.88
N HIS A 152 0.38 -6.27 -14.99
CA HIS A 152 -0.28 -5.07 -15.51
C HIS A 152 -1.71 -5.35 -15.95
N ALA A 153 -1.98 -6.49 -16.58
CA ALA A 153 -3.32 -6.82 -17.04
C ALA A 153 -4.27 -7.02 -15.84
N LEU A 154 -3.81 -7.75 -14.80
CA LEU A 154 -4.58 -7.89 -13.58
C LEU A 154 -4.77 -6.56 -12.84
N ALA A 155 -3.79 -5.64 -12.87
CA ALA A 155 -3.94 -4.32 -12.27
C ALA A 155 -5.10 -3.54 -12.91
N HIS A 156 -5.21 -3.54 -14.26
CA HIS A 156 -6.34 -2.94 -14.97
C HIS A 156 -7.67 -3.59 -14.61
N GLN A 157 -7.70 -4.92 -14.50
CA GLN A 157 -8.90 -5.64 -14.08
C GLN A 157 -9.31 -5.30 -12.64
N ILE A 158 -8.34 -5.09 -11.73
CA ILE A 158 -8.61 -4.64 -10.37
C ILE A 158 -9.18 -3.22 -10.37
N TYR A 159 -8.57 -2.27 -11.11
CA TYR A 159 -9.14 -0.92 -11.23
C TYR A 159 -10.55 -0.93 -11.83
N ALA A 160 -10.82 -1.81 -12.80
CA ALA A 160 -12.14 -1.90 -13.43
C ALA A 160 -13.16 -2.64 -12.57
N GLY A 161 -12.77 -3.69 -11.86
CA GLY A 161 -13.67 -4.59 -11.14
C GLY A 161 -13.91 -4.23 -9.67
N CYS A 162 -13.02 -3.48 -9.03
CA CYS A 162 -13.22 -3.04 -7.64
C CYS A 162 -14.19 -1.86 -7.56
N ASP A 163 -14.84 -1.73 -6.40
CA ASP A 163 -15.70 -0.60 -6.08
C ASP A 163 -14.92 0.52 -5.37
N MET A 164 -13.97 0.14 -4.52
CA MET A 164 -13.14 1.00 -3.70
C MET A 164 -11.66 0.73 -3.95
N PHE A 165 -10.82 1.75 -3.77
CA PHE A 165 -9.37 1.62 -3.88
C PHE A 165 -8.67 2.20 -2.66
N LEU A 166 -7.99 1.37 -1.86
CA LEU A 166 -7.41 1.77 -0.59
C LEU A 166 -5.93 2.13 -0.73
N MET A 167 -5.58 3.35 -0.29
CA MET A 167 -4.20 3.85 -0.23
C MET A 167 -3.90 4.52 1.13
N PRO A 168 -3.58 3.75 2.18
CA PRO A 168 -3.33 4.28 3.52
C PRO A 168 -1.89 4.73 3.72
N SER A 169 -1.25 5.25 2.70
CA SER A 169 0.20 5.52 2.66
C SER A 169 0.68 6.42 3.79
N GLN A 170 1.82 6.08 4.38
CA GLN A 170 2.50 6.92 5.36
C GLN A 170 2.98 8.23 4.74
N PHE A 171 3.47 8.17 3.53
CA PHE A 171 3.73 9.30 2.65
C PHE A 171 3.57 8.87 1.18
N GLU A 172 3.05 9.78 0.35
CA GLU A 172 2.82 9.52 -1.07
C GLU A 172 3.12 10.79 -1.87
N PRO A 173 4.30 10.91 -2.50
CA PRO A 173 4.70 12.13 -3.17
C PRO A 173 3.69 12.63 -4.20
N CYS A 174 3.19 11.75 -5.06
CA CYS A 174 2.12 12.06 -6.00
C CYS A 174 0.98 11.04 -5.92
N GLY A 175 1.33 9.76 -6.00
CA GLY A 175 0.37 8.70 -6.27
C GLY A 175 -0.15 8.75 -7.71
N LEU A 176 -0.23 7.60 -8.36
CA LEU A 176 -0.87 7.46 -9.68
C LEU A 176 -2.05 6.52 -9.59
N SER A 177 -1.99 5.55 -8.69
CA SER A 177 -3.03 4.51 -8.56
C SER A 177 -4.40 5.07 -8.21
N GLN A 178 -4.49 6.15 -7.40
CA GLN A 178 -5.76 6.82 -7.11
C GLN A 178 -6.32 7.54 -8.35
N LEU A 179 -5.46 8.12 -9.20
CA LEU A 179 -5.90 8.77 -10.45
C LEU A 179 -6.44 7.74 -11.43
N ILE A 180 -5.75 6.59 -11.52
CA ILE A 180 -6.19 5.47 -12.33
C ILE A 180 -7.51 4.90 -11.78
N ALA A 181 -7.61 4.68 -10.46
CA ALA A 181 -8.84 4.23 -9.82
C ALA A 181 -10.02 5.16 -10.12
N LEU A 182 -9.84 6.47 -9.95
CA LEU A 182 -10.86 7.48 -10.31
C LEU A 182 -11.25 7.36 -11.77
N ARG A 183 -10.30 7.25 -12.69
CA ARG A 183 -10.55 7.10 -14.13
C ARG A 183 -11.37 5.86 -14.48
N TYR A 184 -11.24 4.77 -13.69
CA TYR A 184 -12.03 3.55 -13.82
C TYR A 184 -13.33 3.54 -12.98
N GLY A 185 -13.72 4.67 -12.37
CA GLY A 185 -14.90 4.76 -11.52
C GLY A 185 -14.81 3.92 -10.25
N THR A 186 -13.59 3.69 -9.78
CA THR A 186 -13.30 3.02 -8.52
C THR A 186 -12.96 4.08 -7.49
N VAL A 187 -13.80 4.18 -6.45
CA VAL A 187 -13.77 5.30 -5.49
C VAL A 187 -12.57 5.15 -4.54
N PRO A 188 -11.65 6.11 -4.49
CA PRO A 188 -10.48 6.01 -3.63
C PRO A 188 -10.81 6.29 -2.15
N ILE A 189 -10.17 5.51 -1.28
CA ILE A 189 -10.10 5.73 0.17
C ILE A 189 -8.63 5.95 0.50
N VAL A 190 -8.24 7.16 0.88
CA VAL A 190 -6.83 7.52 0.99
C VAL A 190 -6.51 8.24 2.30
N ARG A 191 -5.25 8.15 2.73
CA ARG A 191 -4.75 9.04 3.75
C ARG A 191 -4.39 10.40 3.12
N GLU A 192 -4.70 11.50 3.84
CA GLU A 192 -4.38 12.86 3.42
C GLU A 192 -2.87 13.15 3.55
N THR A 193 -2.11 12.79 2.52
CA THR A 193 -0.66 13.05 2.45
C THR A 193 -0.24 13.26 0.99
N GLY A 194 0.66 14.20 0.76
CA GLY A 194 1.23 14.51 -0.54
C GLY A 194 0.16 14.59 -1.65
N GLY A 195 0.43 13.94 -2.77
CA GLY A 195 -0.48 13.97 -3.93
C GLY A 195 -1.84 13.29 -3.69
N LEU A 196 -1.98 12.45 -2.69
CA LEU A 196 -3.30 11.89 -2.34
C LEU A 196 -4.22 12.99 -1.81
N ARG A 197 -3.70 13.88 -0.95
CA ARG A 197 -4.44 15.05 -0.45
C ARG A 197 -4.82 16.01 -1.58
N ASP A 198 -3.93 16.17 -2.58
CA ASP A 198 -4.15 17.11 -3.69
C ASP A 198 -5.15 16.59 -4.73
N THR A 199 -5.39 15.28 -4.78
CA THR A 199 -6.17 14.64 -5.86
C THR A 199 -7.45 13.97 -5.39
N VAL A 200 -7.56 13.63 -4.11
CA VAL A 200 -8.76 13.02 -3.53
C VAL A 200 -9.37 13.95 -2.48
N LEU A 201 -10.54 14.46 -2.80
CA LEU A 201 -11.35 15.27 -1.91
C LEU A 201 -12.38 14.39 -1.21
N SER A 202 -12.39 14.43 0.13
CA SER A 202 -13.38 13.66 0.90
C SER A 202 -14.80 14.09 0.58
N TYR A 203 -15.68 13.11 0.38
CA TYR A 203 -17.10 13.43 0.16
C TYR A 203 -17.69 14.15 1.36
N ASN A 204 -18.32 15.29 1.08
CA ASN A 204 -19.02 16.12 2.05
C ASN A 204 -20.53 16.00 1.84
N GLU A 205 -21.23 15.42 2.77
CA GLU A 205 -22.68 15.19 2.72
C GLU A 205 -23.53 16.48 2.72
N TYR A 206 -22.97 17.59 3.22
CA TYR A 206 -23.68 18.89 3.29
C TYR A 206 -23.61 19.67 1.99
N THR A 207 -22.46 19.61 1.29
CA THR A 207 -22.26 20.33 0.01
C THR A 207 -22.46 19.42 -1.19
N GLY A 208 -22.38 18.11 -0.98
CA GLY A 208 -22.36 17.11 -2.05
C GLY A 208 -21.04 17.04 -2.82
N ASP A 209 -20.00 17.77 -2.43
CA ASP A 209 -18.69 17.79 -3.07
C ASP A 209 -17.86 16.57 -2.68
N GLY A 210 -16.81 16.29 -3.48
CA GLY A 210 -15.87 15.22 -3.24
C GLY A 210 -15.81 14.21 -4.38
N ASN A 211 -14.75 13.38 -4.39
CA ASN A 211 -14.51 12.32 -5.36
C ASN A 211 -14.00 11.03 -4.70
N GLY A 212 -13.99 10.96 -3.37
CA GLY A 212 -13.52 9.82 -2.61
C GLY A 212 -13.75 9.99 -1.11
N PHE A 213 -13.00 9.25 -0.32
CA PHE A 213 -13.03 9.30 1.14
C PHE A 213 -11.61 9.44 1.67
N THR A 214 -11.43 10.27 2.72
CA THR A 214 -10.09 10.54 3.25
C THR A 214 -10.05 10.44 4.76
N PHE A 215 -8.88 10.10 5.30
CA PHE A 215 -8.56 10.18 6.72
C PHE A 215 -7.21 10.88 6.92
N PHE A 216 -7.08 11.64 7.99
CA PHE A 216 -5.91 12.48 8.22
C PHE A 216 -4.82 11.75 9.03
N ASN A 217 -5.16 11.22 10.21
CA ASN A 217 -4.19 10.60 11.10
C ASN A 217 -3.67 9.28 10.54
N TYR A 218 -2.36 9.01 10.70
CA TYR A 218 -1.81 7.68 10.42
C TYR A 218 -2.23 6.71 11.54
N ASN A 219 -3.49 6.30 11.49
CA ASN A 219 -4.15 5.52 12.54
C ASN A 219 -5.09 4.48 11.92
N ALA A 220 -4.99 3.24 12.39
CA ALA A 220 -5.75 2.12 11.84
C ALA A 220 -7.26 2.22 12.10
N ASN A 221 -7.67 2.76 13.28
CA ASN A 221 -9.08 2.93 13.60
C ASN A 221 -9.71 4.07 12.79
N ASP A 222 -8.98 5.17 12.58
CA ASP A 222 -9.44 6.27 11.72
C ASP A 222 -9.65 5.76 10.28
N MET A 223 -8.72 4.95 9.78
CA MET A 223 -8.85 4.27 8.49
C MET A 223 -10.08 3.37 8.43
N LEU A 224 -10.28 2.52 9.44
CA LEU A 224 -11.43 1.59 9.49
C LEU A 224 -12.76 2.35 9.51
N ASN A 225 -12.85 3.42 10.30
CA ASN A 225 -14.05 4.27 10.36
C ASN A 225 -14.40 4.87 9.00
N VAL A 226 -13.39 5.31 8.25
CA VAL A 226 -13.60 5.86 6.90
C VAL A 226 -13.96 4.78 5.88
N ILE A 227 -13.37 3.58 5.99
CA ILE A 227 -13.76 2.42 5.19
C ILE A 227 -15.23 2.06 5.45
N ASN A 228 -15.64 1.98 6.71
CA ASN A 228 -17.02 1.66 7.08
C ASN A 228 -18.00 2.74 6.58
N ARG A 229 -17.62 4.01 6.63
CA ARG A 229 -18.39 5.09 6.01
C ARG A 229 -18.53 4.88 4.49
N ALA A 230 -17.46 4.53 3.81
CA ALA A 230 -17.51 4.26 2.37
C ALA A 230 -18.39 3.05 2.02
N ILE A 231 -18.35 1.98 2.84
CA ILE A 231 -19.22 0.80 2.70
C ILE A 231 -20.68 1.22 2.87
N ASP A 232 -21.01 2.02 3.88
CA ASP A 232 -22.37 2.53 4.09
C ASP A 232 -22.88 3.32 2.87
N TYR A 233 -22.06 4.22 2.32
CA TYR A 233 -22.42 4.94 1.09
C TYR A 233 -22.60 4.01 -0.11
N TYR A 234 -21.76 3.00 -0.23
CA TYR A 234 -21.90 2.00 -1.29
C TYR A 234 -23.20 1.19 -1.15
N GLU A 235 -23.57 0.79 0.05
CA GLU A 235 -24.77 -0.05 0.27
C GLU A 235 -26.04 0.75 0.27
N ASN A 236 -26.09 1.90 0.94
CA ASN A 236 -27.30 2.61 1.28
C ASN A 236 -27.53 3.92 0.52
N HIS A 237 -26.53 4.45 -0.22
CA HIS A 237 -26.59 5.74 -0.93
C HIS A 237 -26.10 5.61 -2.38
N LYS A 238 -26.80 4.77 -3.16
CA LYS A 238 -26.38 4.37 -4.53
C LYS A 238 -26.29 5.54 -5.52
N ASP A 239 -27.15 6.55 -5.37
CA ASP A 239 -27.15 7.77 -6.17
C ASP A 239 -25.89 8.63 -5.91
N VAL A 240 -25.51 8.78 -4.65
CA VAL A 240 -24.26 9.45 -4.25
C VAL A 240 -23.07 8.66 -4.76
N TRP A 241 -23.07 7.34 -4.56
CA TRP A 241 -22.00 6.47 -5.04
C TRP A 241 -21.77 6.61 -6.54
N HIS A 242 -22.85 6.57 -7.32
CA HIS A 242 -22.80 6.78 -8.77
C HIS A 242 -22.25 8.17 -9.14
N THR A 243 -22.63 9.21 -8.40
CA THR A 243 -22.12 10.55 -8.61
C THR A 243 -20.60 10.62 -8.35
N LEU A 244 -20.09 9.95 -7.31
CA LEU A 244 -18.64 9.86 -7.03
C LEU A 244 -17.89 9.15 -8.16
N GLN A 245 -18.44 8.05 -8.69
CA GLN A 245 -17.89 7.34 -9.83
C GLN A 245 -17.83 8.22 -11.08
N GLN A 246 -18.91 8.91 -11.42
CA GLN A 246 -18.96 9.81 -12.58
C GLN A 246 -17.95 10.96 -12.46
N ARG A 247 -17.84 11.60 -11.30
CA ARG A 247 -16.84 12.65 -11.04
C ARG A 247 -15.42 12.14 -11.23
N GLY A 248 -15.13 10.96 -10.68
CA GLY A 248 -13.84 10.34 -10.87
C GLY A 248 -13.53 10.12 -12.35
N MET A 249 -14.47 9.51 -13.09
CA MET A 249 -14.25 9.15 -14.50
C MET A 249 -14.15 10.35 -15.45
N THR A 250 -14.83 11.46 -15.14
CA THR A 250 -14.83 12.68 -15.96
C THR A 250 -13.72 13.66 -15.60
N GLY A 251 -12.96 13.43 -14.53
CA GLY A 251 -11.82 14.24 -14.13
C GLY A 251 -10.71 14.23 -15.19
N ASP A 252 -10.05 15.39 -15.37
CA ASP A 252 -8.88 15.52 -16.24
C ASP A 252 -7.60 15.24 -15.45
N TYR A 253 -7.08 14.03 -15.59
CA TYR A 253 -5.82 13.56 -15.01
C TYR A 253 -4.69 13.47 -16.04
N SER A 254 -4.80 14.20 -17.15
CA SER A 254 -3.84 14.14 -18.25
C SER A 254 -2.53 14.85 -17.92
N TRP A 255 -1.47 14.44 -18.61
CA TRP A 255 -0.19 15.15 -18.62
C TRP A 255 -0.30 16.57 -19.18
N THR A 256 -1.36 16.90 -19.90
CA THR A 256 -1.61 18.23 -20.43
C THR A 256 -1.69 19.29 -19.32
N ASN A 257 -2.35 18.95 -18.20
CA ASN A 257 -2.43 19.86 -17.05
C ASN A 257 -1.07 20.04 -16.36
N SER A 258 -0.32 18.96 -16.21
CA SER A 258 1.03 19.01 -15.63
C SER A 258 1.96 19.83 -16.51
N SER A 259 1.93 19.63 -17.82
CA SER A 259 2.80 20.35 -18.76
C SER A 259 2.52 21.85 -18.79
N LYS A 260 1.26 22.29 -18.68
CA LYS A 260 0.94 23.73 -18.55
C LYS A 260 1.64 24.35 -17.35
N LYS A 261 1.60 23.69 -16.18
CA LYS A 261 2.27 24.18 -14.99
C LYS A 261 3.79 24.22 -15.13
N TYR A 262 4.39 23.23 -15.79
CA TYR A 262 5.81 23.28 -16.10
C TYR A 262 6.15 24.43 -17.08
N MET A 263 5.30 24.69 -18.07
CA MET A 263 5.49 25.84 -18.99
C MET A 263 5.43 27.16 -18.23
N GLU A 264 4.48 27.35 -17.31
CA GLU A 264 4.39 28.54 -16.46
C GLU A 264 5.67 28.77 -15.63
N LEU A 265 6.27 27.68 -15.12
CA LEU A 265 7.56 27.77 -14.41
C LEU A 265 8.71 28.12 -15.34
N TYR A 266 8.79 27.53 -16.54
CA TYR A 266 9.82 27.85 -17.51
C TYR A 266 9.70 29.30 -18.04
N GLU A 267 8.49 29.76 -18.29
CA GLU A 267 8.25 31.16 -18.65
C GLU A 267 8.64 32.11 -17.51
N GLY A 268 8.38 31.74 -16.28
CA GLY A 268 8.83 32.47 -15.09
C GLY A 268 10.36 32.57 -15.01
N LEU A 269 11.08 31.48 -15.29
CA LEU A 269 12.54 31.45 -15.34
C LEU A 269 13.07 32.34 -16.43
N VAL A 270 12.54 32.22 -17.65
CA VAL A 270 12.99 33.02 -18.82
C VAL A 270 12.70 34.51 -18.61
N SER A 271 11.63 34.88 -17.96
CA SER A 271 11.27 36.28 -17.68
C SER A 271 11.98 36.89 -16.48
N GLY A 272 12.85 36.13 -15.78
CA GLY A 272 13.55 36.58 -14.57
C GLY A 272 12.67 36.74 -13.35
N ARG A 273 11.45 36.14 -13.32
CA ARG A 273 10.52 36.22 -12.18
C ARG A 273 11.14 35.63 -10.89
N PHE A 274 12.04 34.67 -11.00
CA PHE A 274 12.69 33.97 -9.90
C PHE A 274 14.11 34.49 -9.61
N ASP A 275 14.58 35.54 -10.30
CA ASP A 275 15.90 36.14 -10.07
C ASP A 275 15.92 36.86 -8.73
N HIS A 276 16.82 36.48 -7.84
CA HIS A 276 16.97 37.06 -6.50
C HIS A 276 17.29 38.56 -6.51
N ASP A 277 17.88 39.08 -7.59
CA ASP A 277 18.23 40.50 -7.74
C ASP A 277 17.01 41.41 -8.02
N SER A 278 15.89 40.83 -8.47
CA SER A 278 14.68 41.61 -8.78
C SER A 278 13.78 41.85 -7.55
N ALA A 279 13.94 41.05 -6.47
CA ALA A 279 13.11 41.18 -5.26
C ALA A 279 13.44 42.46 -4.42
N SER A 280 14.62 43.07 -4.62
CA SER A 280 15.00 44.30 -3.89
C SER A 280 14.36 45.59 -4.41
N ASN A 281 13.73 45.55 -5.60
CA ASN A 281 13.13 46.72 -6.26
C ASN A 281 11.60 46.76 -6.27
N GLN A 282 10.88 45.72 -5.80
CA GLN A 282 9.42 45.68 -5.89
C GLN A 282 8.67 46.08 -4.60
N GLU A 283 9.37 46.44 -3.50
CA GLU A 283 8.70 46.93 -2.28
C GLU A 283 8.20 48.39 -2.34
N LYS A 284 8.26 49.07 -3.48
CA LYS A 284 7.93 50.49 -3.59
C LYS A 284 6.81 50.89 -4.54
N THR A 285 6.04 49.98 -5.10
CA THR A 285 4.83 50.39 -5.87
C THR A 285 3.76 49.30 -5.81
N SER A 286 2.86 49.38 -4.87
CA SER A 286 1.51 48.86 -5.02
C SER A 286 0.55 49.69 -4.21
N SER A 287 0.00 50.68 -4.87
CA SER A 287 -1.35 51.19 -4.55
C SER A 287 -2.34 50.44 -5.42
N ASP A 288 -3.31 49.85 -4.77
CA ASP A 288 -4.67 49.51 -5.18
C ASP A 288 -5.02 49.42 -6.66
N ASP A 289 -5.74 48.36 -6.92
CA ASP A 289 -6.67 48.04 -8.01
C ASP A 289 -6.14 46.96 -8.97
N ASP A 290 -6.66 45.72 -8.77
CA ASP A 290 -7.36 44.93 -9.79
C ASP A 290 -7.62 43.51 -9.24
N ALA A 291 -8.86 43.32 -8.84
CA ALA A 291 -9.41 42.00 -8.54
C ALA A 291 -9.96 41.39 -9.84
N GLU A 292 -9.28 40.42 -10.41
CA GLU A 292 -9.93 39.48 -11.32
C GLU A 292 -9.33 38.06 -11.25
N ALA A 293 -10.20 37.17 -10.78
CA ALA A 293 -10.35 35.75 -11.11
C ALA A 293 -9.14 34.81 -11.02
N ASN A 294 -8.76 34.43 -9.82
CA ASN A 294 -8.21 33.08 -9.60
C ASN A 294 -9.35 32.09 -9.31
N PRO A 295 -9.29 30.84 -9.82
CA PRO A 295 -10.27 29.83 -9.41
C PRO A 295 -10.14 29.58 -7.91
N VAL A 296 -11.24 29.80 -7.21
CA VAL A 296 -11.39 29.71 -5.76
C VAL A 296 -10.93 28.34 -5.27
N VAL A 297 -9.73 28.29 -4.69
CA VAL A 297 -9.45 27.31 -3.64
C VAL A 297 -10.24 27.81 -2.44
N VAL A 298 -11.36 27.17 -2.16
CA VAL A 298 -12.16 27.44 -0.98
C VAL A 298 -11.29 27.08 0.22
N PRO A 299 -10.88 28.06 1.07
CA PRO A 299 -10.23 27.71 2.32
C PRO A 299 -11.28 27.09 3.21
N TYR A 300 -11.06 25.85 3.63
CA TYR A 300 -11.81 25.26 4.74
C TYR A 300 -11.63 26.17 5.96
N PRO A 301 -12.70 26.52 6.67
CA PRO A 301 -12.62 27.28 7.90
C PRO A 301 -12.21 26.33 9.04
N TYR A 302 -10.95 26.01 9.07
CA TYR A 302 -10.31 25.59 10.30
C TYR A 302 -9.34 26.71 10.67
N GLU A 303 -9.70 27.48 11.68
CA GLU A 303 -8.71 28.24 12.43
C GLU A 303 -7.59 27.27 12.78
N LYS A 304 -6.40 27.57 12.27
CA LYS A 304 -5.17 26.89 12.67
C LYS A 304 -4.93 27.22 14.14
N GLU A 305 -5.48 26.44 15.05
CA GLU A 305 -4.72 26.17 16.25
C GLU A 305 -3.48 25.40 15.78
N GLU A 306 -2.35 26.09 15.68
CA GLU A 306 -1.06 25.41 15.56
C GLU A 306 -1.04 24.38 16.69
N PRO A 307 -0.87 23.06 16.39
CA PRO A 307 -0.62 22.12 17.45
C PRO A 307 0.67 22.61 18.10
N GLU A 308 0.58 23.11 19.34
CA GLU A 308 1.75 23.35 20.17
C GLU A 308 2.61 22.13 20.02
N ALA A 309 3.87 22.35 19.59
CA ALA A 309 4.84 21.29 19.45
C ALA A 309 4.75 20.44 20.72
N PRO A 310 4.63 19.10 20.63
CA PRO A 310 4.42 18.27 21.80
C PRO A 310 5.53 18.61 22.78
N VAL A 311 5.17 19.29 23.83
CA VAL A 311 6.06 19.61 24.95
C VAL A 311 6.54 18.25 25.42
N LYS A 312 7.79 17.93 25.10
CA LYS A 312 8.40 16.69 25.61
C LYS A 312 8.14 16.70 27.10
N PRO A 313 7.40 15.74 27.66
CA PRO A 313 7.11 15.72 29.06
C PRO A 313 8.46 15.80 29.77
N LYS A 314 8.68 16.86 30.56
CA LYS A 314 9.88 16.96 31.41
C LYS A 314 9.96 15.65 32.15
N ARG A 315 11.03 14.87 31.91
CA ARG A 315 11.28 13.61 32.62
C ARG A 315 11.20 13.91 34.12
N VAL A 316 10.05 13.66 34.71
CA VAL A 316 9.88 13.68 36.14
C VAL A 316 10.80 12.57 36.65
N ARG A 317 11.84 12.95 37.41
CA ARG A 317 12.74 11.96 38.04
C ARG A 317 11.87 11.12 38.95
N ARG A 318 11.68 9.87 38.59
CA ARG A 318 10.95 8.90 39.44
C ARG A 318 11.62 8.86 40.80
N THR A 319 10.85 8.89 41.86
CA THR A 319 11.35 8.74 43.23
C THR A 319 11.89 7.31 43.43
N LYS A 320 12.78 7.14 44.39
CA LYS A 320 13.34 5.80 44.74
C LYS A 320 12.23 4.80 45.07
N GLU A 321 11.13 5.28 45.67
CA GLU A 321 9.94 4.47 46.02
C GLU A 321 9.18 3.99 44.76
N GLN A 322 9.01 4.87 43.76
CA GLN A 322 8.37 4.49 42.48
C GLN A 322 9.20 3.46 41.70
N ILE A 323 10.53 3.59 41.72
CA ILE A 323 11.44 2.62 41.11
C ILE A 323 11.38 1.28 41.82
N ALA A 324 11.29 1.28 43.14
CA ALA A 324 11.16 0.08 43.94
C ALA A 324 9.79 -0.63 43.73
N ALA A 325 8.70 0.14 43.63
CA ALA A 325 7.38 -0.39 43.31
C ALA A 325 7.30 -1.02 41.92
N ASP A 326 7.87 -0.35 40.89
CA ASP A 326 7.94 -0.90 39.51
C ASP A 326 8.77 -2.20 39.44
N LYS A 327 9.83 -2.30 40.28
CA LYS A 327 10.65 -3.50 40.36
C LYS A 327 9.90 -4.65 41.01
N ALA A 328 9.21 -4.39 42.13
CA ALA A 328 8.41 -5.38 42.84
C ALA A 328 7.23 -5.87 41.95
N ALA A 329 6.57 -4.98 41.21
CA ALA A 329 5.51 -5.35 40.28
C ALA A 329 6.01 -6.27 39.14
N LYS A 330 7.18 -6.00 38.57
CA LYS A 330 7.79 -6.86 37.54
C LYS A 330 8.23 -8.23 38.10
N GLU A 331 8.69 -8.30 39.33
CA GLU A 331 9.05 -9.55 39.97
C GLU A 331 7.78 -10.38 40.29
N ALA A 332 6.71 -9.74 40.73
CA ALA A 332 5.42 -10.39 40.93
C ALA A 332 4.82 -10.92 39.61
N GLU A 333 4.89 -10.15 38.52
CA GLU A 333 4.40 -10.62 37.21
C GLU A 333 5.23 -11.80 36.68
N LYS A 334 6.55 -11.79 36.90
CA LYS A 334 7.43 -12.90 36.53
C LYS A 334 7.11 -14.15 37.32
N ALA A 335 6.89 -14.03 38.64
CA ALA A 335 6.51 -15.13 39.48
C ALA A 335 5.12 -15.71 39.11
N ALA A 336 4.16 -14.85 38.76
CA ALA A 336 2.85 -15.28 38.28
C ALA A 336 2.94 -16.04 36.94
N LYS A 337 3.78 -15.60 36.00
CA LYS A 337 4.03 -16.30 34.72
C LYS A 337 4.73 -17.66 34.93
N GLU A 338 5.66 -17.76 35.89
CA GLU A 338 6.31 -19.03 36.23
C GLU A 338 5.33 -20.00 36.92
N ALA A 339 4.45 -19.51 37.82
CA ALA A 339 3.43 -20.31 38.46
C ALA A 339 2.37 -20.83 37.45
N ALA A 340 1.94 -19.99 36.50
CA ALA A 340 1.05 -20.38 35.40
C ALA A 340 1.68 -21.47 34.53
N LYS A 341 2.96 -21.31 34.18
CA LYS A 341 3.72 -22.29 33.39
C LYS A 341 3.93 -23.62 34.13
N ALA A 342 4.02 -23.59 35.45
CA ALA A 342 4.09 -24.79 36.30
C ALA A 342 2.74 -25.49 36.41
N ALA A 343 1.63 -24.75 36.36
CA ALA A 343 0.28 -25.31 36.39
C ALA A 343 -0.14 -25.94 35.05
N GLU A 344 0.41 -25.46 33.91
CA GLU A 344 0.18 -26.04 32.57
C GLU A 344 1.08 -27.24 32.23
N ALA A 345 2.01 -27.63 33.09
CA ALA A 345 2.86 -28.78 32.84
C ALA A 345 2.01 -30.07 32.89
N PRO A 346 1.88 -30.82 31.78
CA PRO A 346 1.08 -32.05 31.79
C PRO A 346 1.72 -33.05 32.75
N VAL A 347 0.94 -33.49 33.75
CA VAL A 347 1.31 -34.58 34.65
C VAL A 347 1.53 -35.83 33.80
N LYS A 348 2.78 -36.20 33.58
CA LYS A 348 3.11 -37.47 32.89
C LYS A 348 2.55 -38.63 33.72
N PRO A 349 1.63 -39.44 33.19
CA PRO A 349 1.16 -40.61 33.92
C PRO A 349 2.35 -41.55 34.16
N ALA A 350 2.46 -42.05 35.41
CA ALA A 350 3.49 -42.99 35.80
C ALA A 350 3.47 -44.20 34.86
N ARG A 351 4.56 -44.45 34.14
CA ARG A 351 4.73 -45.63 33.29
C ARG A 351 4.64 -46.89 34.15
N LYS A 352 3.49 -47.60 34.11
CA LYS A 352 3.42 -48.98 34.58
C LYS A 352 4.42 -49.81 33.78
N ARG A 353 5.31 -50.51 34.49
CA ARG A 353 6.23 -51.49 33.87
C ARG A 353 5.36 -52.58 33.25
N ARG A 354 5.44 -52.72 31.92
CA ARG A 354 4.78 -53.82 31.20
C ARG A 354 5.35 -55.16 31.63
N THR A 355 4.50 -56.14 31.75
CA THR A 355 4.91 -57.50 32.07
C THR A 355 5.51 -58.17 30.85
N LYS A 356 6.33 -59.22 31.06
CA LYS A 356 6.98 -59.98 29.99
C LYS A 356 5.97 -60.59 29.01
N ALA A 357 4.77 -60.98 29.51
CA ALA A 357 3.69 -61.54 28.71
C ALA A 357 3.06 -60.49 27.74
N GLU A 358 2.93 -59.21 28.14
CA GLU A 358 2.40 -58.11 27.29
C GLU A 358 3.38 -57.75 26.16
N ILE A 359 4.69 -57.87 26.40
CA ILE A 359 5.72 -57.63 25.39
C ILE A 359 5.76 -58.78 24.35
N GLU A 360 5.53 -60.04 24.80
CA GLU A 360 5.44 -61.19 23.89
C GLU A 360 4.17 -61.17 23.03
N ALA A 361 3.05 -60.79 23.60
CA ALA A 361 1.77 -60.65 22.89
C ALA A 361 1.85 -59.55 21.82
N GLU A 362 2.49 -58.41 22.12
CA GLU A 362 2.69 -57.31 21.13
C GLU A 362 3.64 -57.70 19.99
N LYS A 363 4.67 -58.54 20.26
CA LYS A 363 5.55 -59.10 19.23
C LYS A 363 4.82 -60.10 18.31
N ALA A 364 3.95 -60.94 18.88
CA ALA A 364 3.16 -61.90 18.10
C ALA A 364 2.11 -61.18 17.23
N ALA A 365 1.45 -60.13 17.75
CA ALA A 365 0.52 -59.33 16.97
C ALA A 365 1.17 -58.53 15.84
N LYS A 366 2.42 -58.02 16.03
CA LYS A 366 3.18 -57.40 14.96
C LYS A 366 3.67 -58.36 13.88
N ALA A 367 3.95 -59.60 14.25
CA ALA A 367 4.32 -60.66 13.26
C ALA A 367 3.09 -61.04 12.40
N ALA A 368 1.91 -61.20 13.00
CA ALA A 368 0.68 -61.54 12.30
C ALA A 368 0.19 -60.35 11.36
N ALA A 369 0.42 -59.12 11.77
CA ALA A 369 0.09 -57.96 10.95
C ALA A 369 1.04 -57.77 9.75
N ALA A 370 2.26 -58.34 9.76
CA ALA A 370 3.22 -58.29 8.66
C ALA A 370 2.90 -59.28 7.54
N GLU A 371 2.13 -60.34 7.86
CA GLU A 371 1.75 -61.35 6.83
C GLU A 371 0.51 -60.95 6.01
N VAL A 372 -0.26 -59.97 6.44
CA VAL A 372 -1.52 -59.52 5.77
C VAL A 372 -1.37 -58.36 4.82
N THR A 373 -0.17 -57.74 4.75
CA THR A 373 0.09 -56.54 3.90
C THR A 373 1.15 -56.81 2.82
N ALA A 374 1.05 -57.90 2.11
CA ALA A 374 1.86 -58.17 0.92
C ALA A 374 0.99 -57.99 -0.34
N GLU A 375 0.58 -56.74 -0.67
CA GLU A 375 0.17 -56.31 -2.02
C GLU A 375 -0.21 -54.82 -2.03
N ALA A 376 0.81 -53.91 -2.18
CA ALA A 376 0.66 -52.59 -2.75
C ALA A 376 2.03 -52.03 -3.16
N PRO A 377 2.14 -51.31 -4.30
CA PRO A 377 3.44 -50.94 -4.88
C PRO A 377 4.18 -49.86 -4.08
N VAL A 378 5.42 -50.17 -3.75
CA VAL A 378 6.35 -49.33 -3.00
C VAL A 378 6.80 -48.15 -3.86
N LYS A 379 6.55 -46.92 -3.46
CA LYS A 379 7.25 -45.74 -4.00
C LYS A 379 8.72 -45.77 -3.56
N PRO A 380 9.70 -45.51 -4.48
CA PRO A 380 11.12 -45.61 -4.13
C PRO A 380 11.53 -44.52 -3.16
N ALA A 381 12.17 -44.90 -2.06
CA ALA A 381 12.76 -43.99 -1.08
C ALA A 381 13.91 -43.19 -1.72
N ARG A 382 13.88 -41.85 -1.51
CA ARG A 382 14.99 -40.95 -1.92
C ARG A 382 16.28 -41.38 -1.24
N LYS A 383 17.24 -41.95 -1.99
CA LYS A 383 18.58 -42.22 -1.51
C LYS A 383 19.28 -40.91 -1.11
N ARG A 384 19.83 -40.85 0.08
CA ARG A 384 20.72 -39.75 0.51
C ARG A 384 21.97 -39.81 -0.38
N ARG A 385 22.31 -38.70 -1.05
CA ARG A 385 23.52 -38.56 -1.86
C ARG A 385 24.76 -38.78 -0.99
N THR A 386 25.71 -39.48 -1.54
CA THR A 386 27.01 -39.72 -0.91
C THR A 386 27.91 -38.48 -0.99
N LYS A 387 28.91 -38.42 -0.11
CA LYS A 387 29.87 -37.30 -0.08
C LYS A 387 30.61 -37.11 -1.41
N ALA A 388 30.88 -38.24 -2.13
CA ALA A 388 31.51 -38.25 -3.45
C ALA A 388 30.62 -37.63 -4.54
N GLU A 389 29.29 -37.85 -4.52
CA GLU A 389 28.36 -37.25 -5.48
C GLU A 389 28.20 -35.73 -5.27
N ILE A 390 28.35 -35.27 -4.04
CA ILE A 390 28.30 -33.81 -3.70
C ILE A 390 29.59 -33.12 -4.16
N GLU A 391 30.76 -33.79 -4.05
CA GLU A 391 32.04 -33.27 -4.54
C GLU A 391 32.12 -33.25 -6.08
N ALA A 392 31.57 -34.24 -6.75
CA ALA A 392 31.47 -34.28 -8.20
C ALA A 392 30.58 -33.14 -8.76
N ASP A 393 29.43 -32.87 -8.14
CA ASP A 393 28.55 -31.74 -8.50
C ASP A 393 29.22 -30.36 -8.27
N LYS A 394 30.10 -30.23 -7.28
CA LYS A 394 30.90 -29.02 -7.05
C LYS A 394 31.95 -28.82 -8.14
N ALA A 395 32.69 -29.86 -8.48
CA ALA A 395 33.70 -29.80 -9.53
C ALA A 395 33.11 -29.51 -10.92
N ALA A 396 31.93 -30.06 -11.23
CA ALA A 396 31.22 -29.78 -12.48
C ALA A 396 30.74 -28.31 -12.55
N LYS A 397 30.32 -27.72 -11.45
CA LYS A 397 29.91 -26.30 -11.40
C LYS A 397 31.10 -25.33 -11.50
N GLU A 398 32.27 -25.70 -11.00
CA GLU A 398 33.51 -24.91 -11.19
C GLU A 398 34.01 -24.96 -12.62
N ALA A 399 33.99 -26.13 -13.27
CA ALA A 399 34.36 -26.30 -14.68
C ALA A 399 33.45 -25.49 -15.62
N ALA A 400 32.13 -25.47 -15.37
CA ALA A 400 31.17 -24.70 -16.15
C ALA A 400 31.31 -23.15 -15.94
N LYS A 401 32.00 -22.74 -14.88
CA LYS A 401 32.28 -21.30 -14.60
C LYS A 401 33.55 -20.82 -15.33
N ALA A 402 34.45 -21.74 -15.68
CA ALA A 402 35.69 -21.45 -16.41
C ALA A 402 35.51 -21.34 -17.95
N GLU A 403 34.42 -21.87 -18.50
CA GLU A 403 34.14 -21.88 -19.95
C GLU A 403 33.32 -20.66 -20.46
N LYS A 404 33.13 -19.59 -19.70
CA LYS A 404 32.47 -18.38 -20.23
C LYS A 404 33.46 -17.54 -21.06
N PRO A 405 33.26 -17.34 -22.38
CA PRO A 405 34.17 -16.57 -23.22
C PRO A 405 34.16 -15.08 -22.80
N ALA A 406 35.37 -14.50 -22.80
CA ALA A 406 35.60 -13.08 -22.47
C ALA A 406 34.86 -12.15 -23.45
N ARG A 407 34.13 -11.16 -22.89
CA ARG A 407 33.48 -10.10 -23.68
C ARG A 407 34.50 -9.34 -24.51
N LYS A 408 34.31 -9.29 -25.84
CA LYS A 408 35.08 -8.44 -26.76
C LYS A 408 34.89 -6.96 -26.43
N PRO A 409 35.94 -6.11 -26.50
CA PRO A 409 35.84 -4.67 -26.27
C PRO A 409 35.07 -3.99 -27.40
N ARG A 410 34.24 -3.03 -27.02
CA ARG A 410 33.40 -2.19 -27.89
C ARG A 410 34.28 -1.23 -28.70
N ALA A 411 34.25 -1.34 -30.02
CA ALA A 411 34.96 -0.45 -30.93
C ALA A 411 34.45 1.01 -30.80
N LYS A 412 35.39 1.95 -30.70
CA LYS A 412 35.15 3.40 -30.81
C LYS A 412 34.70 3.73 -32.21
N LYS A 413 33.57 4.42 -32.35
CA LYS A 413 33.16 5.05 -33.62
C LYS A 413 34.04 6.28 -33.85
N ALA A 414 34.72 6.27 -35.00
CA ALA A 414 35.45 7.41 -35.50
C ALA A 414 34.48 8.49 -36.02
N GLU A 415 34.79 9.74 -35.69
CA GLU A 415 34.20 10.93 -36.29
C GLU A 415 34.61 10.99 -37.77
N THR A 416 33.65 11.28 -38.63
CA THR A 416 33.93 11.79 -39.99
C THR A 416 33.19 13.10 -40.11
N GLN A 417 33.98 14.17 -40.32
CA GLN A 417 33.56 15.47 -40.82
C GLN A 417 33.10 15.34 -42.26
N GLU A 418 31.93 15.87 -42.59
CA GLU A 418 31.67 16.79 -43.71
C GLU A 418 30.26 17.39 -43.50
#